data_4c21fa462a819fa9cc856ada966f7fd3
#
_entry.id   4c21fa462a819fa9cc856ada966f7fd3
#
_cell.length_a   1.000
_cell.length_b   1.000
_cell.length_c   1.000
_cell.angle_alpha   90.00
_cell.angle_beta   90.00
_cell.angle_gamma   90.00
#
_symmetry.space_group_name_H-M   'P 1'
#
loop_
_entity.id
_entity.type
_entity.pdbx_description
1 polymer ?
#
loop_
_entity_poly.entity_id
_entity_poly.type
_entity_poly.pdbx_seq_one_letter_code
_entity_poly.pdbx_strand_id
1 'polypeptide(L)'
;MSDARAGPNRAAGPVGDGASLVGATVVLGVSGGIAAYKAVELCRRLVDAGCHVVPVLTANATRFVGQATFSALASEPARLDMFADDVPIPHTELGRRADLVLVAPATARVIGAYAAGISSDLLVATLLATRAPVLVCPAMHTEMWEHAAVQENLATLRRRGVCVLEPETGRLAGGDVGAGRLAETGVIVAEAARILVATRDVARGALLLSGRRVLVTAGGTREPIDPVRFLSNRSSGRQGHAVAEAAVELGAQVTLVTASALPTAPGVEVVEVETAAEMADAVLSRAEAADLVVMAAAVADYRPDVVATTKLHKADGTPEIRLVPTLDILAELGRRRRPGQVLVGFAAETDSLSERAAAKLEAKGVDLMVGNDVGAQGVGFGYETNAVTIFHRGGGRTEIPLQSKRAVAQAVLRSALALLAGGAPACPGVGREEVRFADAATVAASAPPGVAGRDRE
;
A
#
# COMPACT_ATOMS: atom_id res chain seq x y z
N MET A 1 -23.01 -29.03 59.29
CA MET A 1 -21.88 -28.09 59.41
C MET A 1 -21.01 -28.37 58.22
N SER A 2 -21.20 -27.60 57.17
CA SER A 2 -20.59 -27.73 55.87
C SER A 2 -19.79 -26.49 55.60
N ASP A 3 -18.48 -26.63 55.53
CA ASP A 3 -17.52 -25.57 55.28
C ASP A 3 -17.26 -25.49 53.77
N ALA A 4 -17.86 -24.51 53.11
CA ALA A 4 -17.65 -24.24 51.70
C ALA A 4 -16.43 -23.30 51.55
N ARG A 5 -15.28 -23.83 51.22
CA ARG A 5 -14.08 -23.05 50.82
C ARG A 5 -14.28 -22.46 49.42
N ALA A 6 -14.42 -21.17 49.34
CA ALA A 6 -14.36 -20.39 48.15
C ALA A 6 -12.93 -20.45 47.54
N GLY A 7 -12.79 -20.96 46.33
CA GLY A 7 -11.56 -20.93 45.55
C GLY A 7 -11.23 -19.53 45.01
N PRO A 8 -9.96 -19.20 44.78
CA PRO A 8 -9.57 -17.86 44.32
C PRO A 8 -10.04 -17.60 42.89
N ASN A 9 -10.68 -16.45 42.74
CA ASN A 9 -11.11 -15.85 41.51
C ASN A 9 -9.88 -15.67 40.58
N ARG A 10 -9.74 -16.49 39.53
CA ARG A 10 -8.79 -16.28 38.46
C ARG A 10 -9.27 -15.08 37.65
N ALA A 11 -8.66 -13.92 37.87
CA ALA A 11 -8.75 -12.79 36.97
C ALA A 11 -8.31 -13.25 35.58
N ALA A 12 -9.19 -13.18 34.61
CA ALA A 12 -8.88 -13.41 33.20
C ALA A 12 -7.88 -12.34 32.76
N GLY A 13 -6.64 -12.75 32.55
CA GLY A 13 -5.64 -11.94 31.84
C GLY A 13 -6.02 -11.76 30.38
N PRO A 14 -5.60 -10.71 29.72
CA PRO A 14 -5.91 -10.48 28.32
C PRO A 14 -5.34 -11.61 27.46
N VAL A 15 -6.23 -12.32 26.78
CA VAL A 15 -5.90 -13.37 25.81
C VAL A 15 -5.60 -12.67 24.49
N GLY A 16 -4.45 -12.91 23.90
CA GLY A 16 -4.39 -12.95 22.45
C GLY A 16 -3.27 -12.27 21.66
N ASP A 17 -2.34 -11.49 22.24
CA ASP A 17 -1.45 -10.67 21.39
C ASP A 17 -0.03 -11.24 21.14
N GLY A 18 0.36 -12.35 21.79
CA GLY A 18 1.73 -12.88 21.69
C GLY A 18 2.07 -13.56 20.35
N ALA A 19 1.10 -14.15 19.66
CA ALA A 19 1.35 -14.92 18.43
C ALA A 19 1.80 -14.03 17.25
N SER A 20 1.46 -12.75 17.25
CA SER A 20 1.75 -11.81 16.17
C SER A 20 3.19 -11.27 16.19
N LEU A 21 3.84 -11.30 17.35
CA LEU A 21 5.20 -10.79 17.58
C LEU A 21 6.28 -11.84 17.31
N VAL A 22 5.93 -13.12 17.35
CA VAL A 22 6.90 -14.23 17.20
C VAL A 22 7.64 -14.14 15.88
N GLY A 23 8.97 -14.15 15.97
CA GLY A 23 9.90 -14.12 14.84
C GLY A 23 10.01 -12.77 14.13
N ALA A 24 9.37 -11.69 14.62
CA ALA A 24 9.57 -10.35 14.08
C ALA A 24 10.89 -9.76 14.51
N THR A 25 11.63 -9.14 13.61
CA THR A 25 12.83 -8.34 13.92
C THR A 25 12.42 -6.91 14.27
N VAL A 26 12.61 -6.54 15.54
CA VAL A 26 12.31 -5.19 16.05
C VAL A 26 13.61 -4.46 16.33
N VAL A 27 13.88 -3.38 15.60
CA VAL A 27 14.94 -2.43 15.95
C VAL A 27 14.40 -1.50 17.02
N LEU A 28 14.93 -1.63 18.25
CA LEU A 28 14.54 -0.82 19.40
C LEU A 28 15.45 0.38 19.55
N GLY A 29 15.00 1.54 19.09
CA GLY A 29 15.70 2.81 19.25
C GLY A 29 15.45 3.41 20.63
N VAL A 30 16.53 3.71 21.35
CA VAL A 30 16.47 4.30 22.70
C VAL A 30 17.17 5.67 22.68
N SER A 31 16.40 6.74 22.92
CA SER A 31 16.98 8.08 22.99
C SER A 31 17.19 8.57 24.43
N GLY A 32 18.06 9.60 24.57
CA GLY A 32 18.51 10.09 25.88
C GLY A 32 17.48 10.92 26.61
N GLY A 33 16.74 10.30 27.48
CA GLY A 33 15.79 10.90 28.41
C GLY A 33 15.64 10.03 29.64
N ILE A 34 15.11 10.59 30.74
CA ILE A 34 14.96 9.84 31.99
C ILE A 34 14.12 8.56 31.80
N ALA A 35 13.12 8.57 30.89
CA ALA A 35 12.30 7.41 30.61
C ALA A 35 13.04 6.25 29.90
N ALA A 36 14.34 6.41 29.56
CA ALA A 36 15.15 5.36 28.96
C ALA A 36 15.24 4.08 29.82
N TYR A 37 15.10 4.19 31.14
CA TYR A 37 15.07 3.02 32.04
C TYR A 37 13.89 2.09 31.73
N LYS A 38 12.74 2.63 31.27
CA LYS A 38 11.59 1.82 30.87
C LYS A 38 11.83 1.02 29.61
N ALA A 39 12.73 1.49 28.74
CA ALA A 39 13.09 0.77 27.52
C ALA A 39 13.81 -0.57 27.84
N VAL A 40 14.43 -0.72 29.00
CA VAL A 40 15.01 -1.98 29.46
C VAL A 40 13.93 -3.04 29.67
N GLU A 41 12.85 -2.67 30.36
CA GLU A 41 11.68 -3.54 30.55
C GLU A 41 11.00 -3.83 29.20
N LEU A 42 10.83 -2.80 28.36
CA LEU A 42 10.25 -2.94 27.04
C LEU A 42 11.05 -3.94 26.18
N CYS A 43 12.39 -3.83 26.17
CA CYS A 43 13.27 -4.78 25.48
C CYS A 43 13.01 -6.21 25.92
N ARG A 44 12.97 -6.46 27.24
CA ARG A 44 12.68 -7.78 27.79
C ARG A 44 11.31 -8.29 27.39
N ARG A 45 10.25 -7.46 27.48
CA ARG A 45 8.89 -7.84 27.09
C ARG A 45 8.78 -8.22 25.61
N LEU A 46 9.50 -7.50 24.74
CA LEU A 46 9.54 -7.83 23.30
C LEU A 46 10.23 -9.17 23.04
N VAL A 47 11.34 -9.46 23.72
CA VAL A 47 12.04 -10.74 23.65
C VAL A 47 11.17 -11.88 24.20
N ASP A 48 10.53 -11.67 25.36
CA ASP A 48 9.62 -12.65 25.97
C ASP A 48 8.39 -12.93 25.07
N ALA A 49 7.97 -11.96 24.26
CA ALA A 49 6.94 -12.10 23.25
C ALA A 49 7.41 -12.78 21.94
N GLY A 50 8.69 -13.18 21.87
CA GLY A 50 9.27 -13.91 20.74
C GLY A 50 9.83 -13.06 19.62
N CYS A 51 10.01 -11.75 19.83
CA CYS A 51 10.71 -10.88 18.87
C CYS A 51 12.21 -11.12 18.87
N HIS A 52 12.81 -10.93 17.70
CA HIS A 52 14.25 -10.72 17.58
C HIS A 52 14.54 -9.22 17.75
N VAL A 53 15.05 -8.83 18.92
CA VAL A 53 15.24 -7.43 19.29
C VAL A 53 16.68 -6.99 19.08
N VAL A 54 16.87 -5.89 18.32
CA VAL A 54 18.16 -5.25 18.07
C VAL A 54 18.15 -3.83 18.64
N PRO A 55 18.77 -3.58 19.80
CA PRO A 55 18.77 -2.25 20.42
C PRO A 55 19.74 -1.30 19.70
N VAL A 56 19.28 -0.07 19.45
CA VAL A 56 20.09 1.04 18.96
C VAL A 56 19.98 2.20 19.92
N LEU A 57 21.07 2.53 20.59
CA LEU A 57 21.10 3.59 21.60
C LEU A 57 21.73 4.86 21.00
N THR A 58 21.13 6.01 21.29
CA THR A 58 21.82 7.28 21.02
C THR A 58 22.90 7.52 22.06
N ALA A 59 23.94 8.30 21.74
CA ALA A 59 24.98 8.66 22.67
C ALA A 59 24.45 9.28 23.98
N ASN A 60 23.33 10.03 23.91
CA ASN A 60 22.68 10.58 25.09
C ASN A 60 21.93 9.51 25.91
N ALA A 61 21.47 8.42 25.30
CA ALA A 61 20.80 7.34 26.04
C ALA A 61 21.77 6.64 27.01
N THR A 62 23.03 6.50 26.63
CA THR A 62 24.05 5.84 27.47
C THR A 62 24.33 6.56 28.79
N ARG A 63 23.91 7.82 28.92
CA ARG A 63 23.95 8.59 30.18
C ARG A 63 22.87 8.18 31.18
N PHE A 64 21.85 7.46 30.74
CA PHE A 64 20.71 7.01 31.57
C PHE A 64 20.67 5.50 31.75
N VAL A 65 21.14 4.75 30.72
CA VAL A 65 21.11 3.27 30.69
C VAL A 65 22.40 2.73 30.08
N GLY A 66 22.86 1.61 30.60
CA GLY A 66 24.10 0.98 30.10
C GLY A 66 23.86 0.16 28.82
N GLN A 67 24.81 0.24 27.88
CA GLN A 67 24.80 -0.62 26.67
C GLN A 67 24.83 -2.11 27.06
N ALA A 68 25.62 -2.48 28.08
CA ALA A 68 25.71 -3.84 28.57
C ALA A 68 24.36 -4.43 29.02
N THR A 69 23.49 -3.58 29.61
CA THR A 69 22.14 -4.01 30.04
C THR A 69 21.29 -4.47 28.86
N PHE A 70 21.27 -3.70 27.76
CA PHE A 70 20.55 -4.08 26.56
C PHE A 70 21.17 -5.26 25.85
N SER A 71 22.50 -5.32 25.77
CA SER A 71 23.21 -6.45 25.14
C SER A 71 22.97 -7.76 25.87
N ALA A 72 22.75 -7.74 27.19
CA ALA A 72 22.43 -8.93 27.97
C ALA A 72 20.96 -9.39 27.85
N LEU A 73 20.04 -8.49 27.51
CA LEU A 73 18.59 -8.78 27.47
C LEU A 73 18.05 -8.98 26.06
N ALA A 74 18.67 -8.38 25.07
CA ALA A 74 18.22 -8.41 23.67
C ALA A 74 18.73 -9.64 22.92
N SER A 75 18.28 -9.79 21.70
CA SER A 75 18.71 -10.88 20.80
C SER A 75 20.08 -10.62 20.17
N GLU A 76 20.49 -9.36 20.07
CA GLU A 76 21.81 -8.92 19.59
C GLU A 76 22.42 -7.87 20.52
N PRO A 77 23.75 -7.69 20.49
CA PRO A 77 24.40 -6.59 21.21
C PRO A 77 23.84 -5.24 20.82
N ALA A 78 23.71 -4.34 21.80
CA ALA A 78 23.23 -2.99 21.55
C ALA A 78 24.26 -2.18 20.72
N ARG A 79 23.79 -1.46 19.71
CA ARG A 79 24.60 -0.67 18.77
C ARG A 79 24.50 0.82 19.10
N LEU A 80 25.60 1.54 18.98
CA LEU A 80 25.69 2.99 19.26
C LEU A 80 26.21 3.79 18.08
N ASP A 81 27.22 3.26 17.40
CA ASP A 81 28.03 4.00 16.44
C ASP A 81 27.76 3.50 15.01
N MET A 82 27.84 4.44 14.06
CA MET A 82 27.76 4.11 12.63
C MET A 82 29.04 3.47 12.08
N PHE A 83 30.15 3.51 12.83
CA PHE A 83 31.50 3.14 12.35
C PHE A 83 32.19 2.12 13.22
N ALA A 84 31.58 1.62 14.30
CA ALA A 84 32.23 0.77 15.29
C ALA A 84 32.17 -0.73 14.99
N ASP A 85 31.33 -1.18 14.07
CA ASP A 85 31.13 -2.58 13.76
C ASP A 85 31.81 -2.95 12.43
N ASP A 86 32.17 -4.23 12.24
CA ASP A 86 32.69 -4.79 10.99
C ASP A 86 31.65 -4.74 9.82
N VAL A 87 30.47 -4.17 10.04
CA VAL A 87 29.43 -4.00 9.04
C VAL A 87 29.64 -2.70 8.29
N PRO A 88 29.87 -2.73 6.97
CA PRO A 88 30.22 -1.52 6.21
C PRO A 88 29.16 -0.40 6.24
N ILE A 89 27.86 -0.73 6.35
CA ILE A 89 26.76 0.24 6.34
C ILE A 89 25.66 -0.19 7.33
N PRO A 90 25.89 -0.05 8.66
CA PRO A 90 25.02 -0.65 9.68
C PRO A 90 23.57 -0.09 9.67
N HIS A 91 23.37 1.20 9.42
CA HIS A 91 22.02 1.78 9.35
C HIS A 91 21.18 1.22 8.20
N THR A 92 21.79 0.91 7.05
CA THR A 92 21.11 0.30 5.91
C THR A 92 20.78 -1.16 6.19
N GLU A 93 21.71 -1.89 6.82
CA GLU A 93 21.50 -3.28 7.23
C GLU A 93 20.35 -3.37 8.24
N LEU A 94 20.37 -2.57 9.29
CA LEU A 94 19.31 -2.49 10.29
C LEU A 94 17.98 -2.12 9.67
N GLY A 95 17.96 -1.10 8.81
CA GLY A 95 16.74 -0.63 8.15
C GLY A 95 16.11 -1.67 7.22
N ARG A 96 16.92 -2.53 6.59
CA ARG A 96 16.44 -3.62 5.70
C ARG A 96 15.93 -4.83 6.48
N ARG A 97 16.58 -5.18 7.60
CA ARG A 97 16.22 -6.34 8.43
C ARG A 97 15.00 -6.12 9.29
N ALA A 98 14.71 -4.86 9.61
CA ALA A 98 13.61 -4.52 10.51
C ALA A 98 12.24 -4.90 9.91
N ASP A 99 11.41 -5.59 10.68
CA ASP A 99 9.97 -5.71 10.48
C ASP A 99 9.23 -4.53 11.13
N LEU A 100 9.85 -3.91 12.15
CA LEU A 100 9.39 -2.72 12.86
C LEU A 100 10.59 -1.95 13.41
N VAL A 101 10.60 -0.62 13.26
CA VAL A 101 11.49 0.24 14.03
C VAL A 101 10.68 0.94 15.12
N LEU A 102 10.98 0.62 16.39
CA LEU A 102 10.29 1.14 17.57
C LEU A 102 11.22 2.09 18.32
N VAL A 103 10.83 3.36 18.44
CA VAL A 103 11.61 4.37 19.18
C VAL A 103 10.93 4.69 20.52
N ALA A 104 11.51 4.20 21.60
CA ALA A 104 10.98 4.37 22.96
C ALA A 104 12.11 4.46 24.01
N PRO A 105 12.27 5.58 24.71
CA PRO A 105 11.57 6.83 24.51
C PRO A 105 12.04 7.58 23.26
N ALA A 106 11.16 8.38 22.65
CA ALA A 106 11.50 9.32 21.59
C ALA A 106 11.53 10.75 22.16
N THR A 107 12.73 11.34 22.26
CA THR A 107 12.92 12.71 22.69
C THR A 107 12.65 13.71 21.57
N ALA A 108 12.36 14.97 21.92
CA ALA A 108 12.16 16.05 20.95
C ALA A 108 13.31 16.17 19.94
N ARG A 109 14.57 15.88 20.37
CA ARG A 109 15.73 15.86 19.47
C ARG A 109 15.61 14.81 18.36
N VAL A 110 15.25 13.58 18.70
CA VAL A 110 15.11 12.50 17.72
C VAL A 110 13.91 12.76 16.81
N ILE A 111 12.79 13.21 17.36
CA ILE A 111 11.59 13.59 16.61
C ILE A 111 11.91 14.70 15.61
N GLY A 112 12.59 15.77 16.03
CA GLY A 112 12.97 16.89 15.18
C GLY A 112 13.98 16.48 14.11
N ALA A 113 15.02 15.73 14.45
CA ALA A 113 16.02 15.24 13.48
C ALA A 113 15.38 14.35 12.42
N TYR A 114 14.49 13.44 12.82
CA TYR A 114 13.80 12.56 11.87
C TYR A 114 12.81 13.33 10.98
N ALA A 115 12.04 14.26 11.54
CA ALA A 115 11.13 15.12 10.77
C ALA A 115 11.87 16.00 9.74
N ALA A 116 13.05 16.50 10.10
CA ALA A 116 13.90 17.32 9.24
C ALA A 116 14.77 16.49 8.28
N GLY A 117 14.84 15.16 8.42
CA GLY A 117 15.69 14.30 7.60
C GLY A 117 17.20 14.41 7.94
N ILE A 118 17.54 14.81 9.16
CA ILE A 118 18.93 15.02 9.60
C ILE A 118 19.49 13.70 10.20
N SER A 119 20.38 13.05 9.44
CA SER A 119 21.04 11.80 9.85
C SER A 119 22.15 12.05 10.87
N SER A 120 21.77 12.36 12.11
CA SER A 120 22.70 12.81 13.17
C SER A 120 23.38 11.66 13.94
N ASP A 121 22.86 10.46 13.88
CA ASP A 121 23.36 9.28 14.58
C ASP A 121 22.80 8.00 13.93
N LEU A 122 23.29 6.82 14.40
CA LEU A 122 22.87 5.53 13.87
C LEU A 122 21.36 5.32 13.91
N LEU A 123 20.66 5.79 14.97
CA LEU A 123 19.21 5.63 15.09
C LEU A 123 18.48 6.40 14.00
N VAL A 124 18.78 7.71 13.84
CA VAL A 124 18.09 8.52 12.82
C VAL A 124 18.48 8.07 11.42
N ALA A 125 19.73 7.67 11.18
CA ALA A 125 20.15 7.08 9.91
C ALA A 125 19.34 5.81 9.58
N THR A 126 19.09 4.93 10.56
CA THR A 126 18.26 3.73 10.40
C THR A 126 16.80 4.09 10.10
N LEU A 127 16.23 5.10 10.80
CA LEU A 127 14.89 5.59 10.54
C LEU A 127 14.72 6.14 9.11
N LEU A 128 15.74 6.76 8.55
CA LEU A 128 15.73 7.26 7.17
C LEU A 128 15.96 6.16 6.13
N ALA A 129 16.64 5.08 6.49
CA ALA A 129 16.97 3.97 5.59
C ALA A 129 15.91 2.86 5.56
N THR A 130 15.03 2.80 6.55
CA THR A 130 14.05 1.71 6.67
C THR A 130 12.84 1.87 5.74
N ARG A 131 12.30 0.73 5.31
CA ARG A 131 10.97 0.62 4.69
C ARG A 131 9.94 -0.05 5.61
N ALA A 132 10.39 -0.54 6.76
CA ALA A 132 9.51 -1.07 7.78
C ALA A 132 8.67 0.04 8.41
N PRO A 133 7.49 -0.29 8.96
CA PRO A 133 6.74 0.67 9.77
C PRO A 133 7.59 1.19 10.93
N VAL A 134 7.33 2.44 11.29
CA VAL A 134 8.01 3.10 12.40
C VAL A 134 6.98 3.47 13.45
N LEU A 135 7.23 3.06 14.70
CA LEU A 135 6.46 3.47 15.87
C LEU A 135 7.30 4.38 16.76
N VAL A 136 6.83 5.60 16.99
CA VAL A 136 7.49 6.60 17.82
C VAL A 136 6.68 6.79 19.09
N CYS A 137 7.32 6.62 20.25
CA CYS A 137 6.72 6.78 21.58
C CYS A 137 7.38 7.99 22.27
N PRO A 138 6.80 9.20 22.16
CA PRO A 138 7.34 10.42 22.76
C PRO A 138 7.44 10.33 24.28
N ALA A 139 8.52 10.92 24.86
CA ALA A 139 8.65 11.16 26.28
C ALA A 139 9.47 12.42 26.52
N MET A 140 8.87 13.42 27.15
CA MET A 140 9.47 14.72 27.43
C MET A 140 8.65 15.48 28.48
N HIS A 141 9.16 16.60 28.93
CA HIS A 141 8.40 17.49 29.83
C HIS A 141 7.18 18.09 29.10
N THR A 142 6.15 18.48 29.85
CA THR A 142 4.87 18.94 29.26
C THR A 142 5.07 20.15 28.35
N GLU A 143 5.85 21.15 28.76
CA GLU A 143 6.10 22.34 27.95
C GLU A 143 6.81 22.01 26.63
N MET A 144 7.67 20.99 26.64
CA MET A 144 8.29 20.51 25.40
C MET A 144 7.28 19.76 24.53
N TRP A 145 6.41 18.96 25.15
CA TRP A 145 5.36 18.24 24.42
C TRP A 145 4.37 19.19 23.75
N GLU A 146 3.93 20.22 24.45
CA GLU A 146 2.98 21.21 23.95
C GLU A 146 3.61 22.24 23.01
N HIS A 147 4.94 22.28 22.92
CA HIS A 147 5.63 23.26 22.07
C HIS A 147 5.27 23.08 20.60
N ALA A 148 4.92 24.20 19.93
CA ALA A 148 4.45 24.20 18.55
C ALA A 148 5.40 23.45 17.59
N ALA A 149 6.71 23.65 17.70
CA ALA A 149 7.69 22.98 16.86
C ALA A 149 7.70 21.44 17.04
N VAL A 150 7.44 20.94 18.24
CA VAL A 150 7.34 19.50 18.50
C VAL A 150 6.06 18.93 17.89
N GLN A 151 4.94 19.64 18.04
CA GLN A 151 3.65 19.23 17.47
C GLN A 151 3.67 19.29 15.95
N GLU A 152 4.31 20.29 15.33
CA GLU A 152 4.51 20.36 13.88
C GLU A 152 5.38 19.21 13.35
N ASN A 153 6.48 18.88 14.05
CA ASN A 153 7.32 17.75 13.71
C ASN A 153 6.55 16.43 13.76
N LEU A 154 5.75 16.21 14.82
CA LEU A 154 4.91 15.01 14.95
C LEU A 154 3.84 14.96 13.87
N ALA A 155 3.18 16.09 13.56
CA ALA A 155 2.23 16.17 12.46
C ALA A 155 2.89 15.83 11.11
N THR A 156 4.13 16.30 10.89
CA THR A 156 4.91 15.96 9.70
C THR A 156 5.24 14.47 9.63
N LEU A 157 5.67 13.86 10.73
CA LEU A 157 5.95 12.43 10.79
C LEU A 157 4.68 11.60 10.55
N ARG A 158 3.54 11.99 11.15
CA ARG A 158 2.24 11.32 10.90
C ARG A 158 1.84 11.38 9.42
N ARG A 159 1.96 12.53 8.77
CA ARG A 159 1.69 12.66 7.33
C ARG A 159 2.59 11.78 6.47
N ARG A 160 3.80 11.48 6.96
CA ARG A 160 4.75 10.56 6.29
C ARG A 160 4.54 9.09 6.65
N GLY A 161 3.45 8.75 7.35
CA GLY A 161 3.09 7.37 7.69
C GLY A 161 3.76 6.82 8.95
N VAL A 162 4.40 7.66 9.77
CA VAL A 162 4.96 7.24 11.06
C VAL A 162 3.84 7.11 12.09
N CYS A 163 3.76 5.97 12.74
CA CYS A 163 2.86 5.76 13.88
C CYS A 163 3.40 6.48 15.10
N VAL A 164 2.57 7.28 15.75
CA VAL A 164 2.92 8.01 16.98
C VAL A 164 2.00 7.55 18.08
N LEU A 165 2.54 6.91 19.10
CA LEU A 165 1.81 6.56 20.31
C LEU A 165 1.90 7.73 21.29
N GLU A 166 0.77 8.39 21.56
CA GLU A 166 0.70 9.55 22.43
C GLU A 166 1.27 9.27 23.82
N PRO A 167 1.97 10.23 24.43
CA PRO A 167 2.42 10.09 25.81
C PRO A 167 1.25 10.15 26.79
N GLU A 168 1.42 9.51 27.94
CA GLU A 168 0.43 9.54 29.01
C GLU A 168 0.50 10.84 29.81
N THR A 169 -0.62 11.19 30.42
CA THR A 169 -0.68 12.23 31.45
C THR A 169 -0.38 11.63 32.84
N GLY A 170 0.55 12.23 33.58
CA GLY A 170 0.93 11.72 34.89
C GLY A 170 2.04 12.54 35.50
N ARG A 171 2.58 12.05 36.64
CA ARG A 171 3.69 12.70 37.33
C ARG A 171 4.98 12.57 36.53
N LEU A 172 5.61 13.67 36.22
CA LEU A 172 6.87 13.78 35.49
C LEU A 172 8.07 13.78 36.45
N ALA A 173 9.28 13.64 35.93
CA ALA A 173 10.50 13.58 36.72
C ALA A 173 10.79 14.86 37.54
N GLY A 174 10.30 16.01 37.08
CA GLY A 174 10.38 17.29 37.79
C GLY A 174 9.43 17.40 38.96
N GLY A 175 8.50 16.47 39.15
CA GLY A 175 7.47 16.50 40.18
C GLY A 175 6.11 17.03 39.72
N ASP A 176 6.07 17.68 38.56
CA ASP A 176 4.85 18.20 37.95
C ASP A 176 3.95 17.09 37.40
N VAL A 177 2.68 17.39 37.21
CA VAL A 177 1.70 16.50 36.60
C VAL A 177 1.23 17.11 35.29
N GLY A 178 1.44 16.36 34.20
CA GLY A 178 1.08 16.80 32.85
C GLY A 178 1.25 15.70 31.80
N ALA A 179 0.94 16.05 30.56
CA ALA A 179 1.20 15.17 29.38
C ALA A 179 2.70 15.15 29.08
N GLY A 180 3.23 13.99 28.68
CA GLY A 180 4.64 13.84 28.30
C GLY A 180 5.32 12.61 28.86
N ARG A 181 4.65 11.84 29.71
CA ARG A 181 5.13 10.58 30.27
C ARG A 181 5.12 9.49 29.19
N LEU A 182 6.21 8.73 29.08
CA LEU A 182 6.23 7.56 28.18
C LEU A 182 5.06 6.63 28.50
N ALA A 183 4.32 6.23 27.47
CA ALA A 183 3.25 5.26 27.58
C ALA A 183 3.72 3.97 28.28
N GLU A 184 2.80 3.27 28.94
CA GLU A 184 3.14 2.03 29.65
C GLU A 184 3.64 0.96 28.69
N THR A 185 4.65 0.20 29.13
CA THR A 185 5.35 -0.78 28.28
C THR A 185 4.42 -1.81 27.67
N GLY A 186 3.36 -2.21 28.39
CA GLY A 186 2.33 -3.10 27.86
C GLY A 186 1.54 -2.51 26.70
N VAL A 187 1.21 -1.20 26.76
CA VAL A 187 0.52 -0.49 25.68
C VAL A 187 1.41 -0.36 24.45
N ILE A 188 2.72 -0.10 24.66
CA ILE A 188 3.69 -0.02 23.56
C ILE A 188 3.82 -1.37 22.87
N VAL A 189 3.89 -2.49 23.61
CA VAL A 189 3.95 -3.85 23.06
C VAL A 189 2.69 -4.20 22.28
N ALA A 190 1.51 -3.87 22.80
CA ALA A 190 0.23 -4.10 22.12
C ALA A 190 0.14 -3.31 20.80
N GLU A 191 0.59 -2.04 20.81
CA GLU A 191 0.60 -1.22 19.60
C GLU A 191 1.63 -1.74 18.56
N ALA A 192 2.81 -2.18 18.98
CA ALA A 192 3.79 -2.83 18.13
C ALA A 192 3.21 -4.11 17.48
N ALA A 193 2.50 -4.93 18.26
CA ALA A 193 1.81 -6.11 17.77
C ALA A 193 0.75 -5.76 16.72
N ARG A 194 -0.08 -4.75 16.99
CA ARG A 194 -1.11 -4.27 16.06
C ARG A 194 -0.52 -3.82 14.72
N ILE A 195 0.59 -3.08 14.76
CA ILE A 195 1.28 -2.61 13.55
C ILE A 195 1.87 -3.79 12.78
N LEU A 196 2.52 -4.73 13.46
CA LEU A 196 3.11 -5.92 12.82
C LEU A 196 2.05 -6.84 12.22
N VAL A 197 0.90 -7.02 12.88
CA VAL A 197 -0.24 -7.75 12.31
C VAL A 197 -0.70 -7.06 11.03
N ALA A 198 -1.01 -5.77 11.08
CA ALA A 198 -1.48 -5.02 9.93
C ALA A 198 -0.48 -5.07 8.76
N THR A 199 0.82 -5.01 9.05
CA THR A 199 1.88 -5.06 8.03
C THR A 199 2.05 -6.47 7.47
N ARG A 200 1.99 -7.51 8.32
CA ARG A 200 2.06 -8.92 7.89
C ARG A 200 0.80 -9.33 7.13
N ASP A 201 -0.36 -8.83 7.51
CA ASP A 201 -1.61 -9.06 6.80
C ASP A 201 -1.58 -8.42 5.41
N VAL A 202 -0.99 -7.24 5.28
CA VAL A 202 -0.70 -6.62 3.98
C VAL A 202 0.37 -7.39 3.21
N ALA A 203 1.44 -7.88 3.87
CA ALA A 203 2.54 -8.61 3.22
C ALA A 203 2.19 -10.07 2.89
N ARG A 204 1.37 -10.73 3.72
CA ARG A 204 0.90 -12.11 3.49
C ARG A 204 -0.31 -12.18 2.57
N GLY A 205 -0.86 -11.01 2.13
CA GLY A 205 -2.14 -11.03 1.43
C GLY A 205 -3.19 -11.77 2.25
N ALA A 206 -3.22 -11.56 3.57
CA ALA A 206 -4.14 -12.27 4.43
C ALA A 206 -5.54 -12.06 3.93
N LEU A 207 -6.18 -13.11 3.51
CA LEU A 207 -7.57 -13.36 3.12
C LEU A 207 -8.52 -12.14 3.23
N LEU A 208 -8.02 -10.96 2.78
CA LEU A 208 -8.72 -9.66 2.89
C LEU A 208 -10.04 -9.66 2.12
N LEU A 209 -10.17 -10.62 1.17
CA LEU A 209 -11.39 -10.88 0.42
C LEU A 209 -12.04 -12.21 0.86
N SER A 210 -11.69 -12.77 2.02
CA SER A 210 -12.33 -14.00 2.52
C SER A 210 -13.84 -13.82 2.64
N GLY A 211 -14.58 -14.77 2.06
CA GLY A 211 -16.05 -14.74 2.02
C GLY A 211 -16.62 -13.73 1.02
N ARG A 212 -15.80 -12.99 0.27
CA ARG A 212 -16.24 -12.08 -0.78
C ARG A 212 -16.25 -12.76 -2.14
N ARG A 213 -17.24 -12.43 -2.96
CA ARG A 213 -17.37 -12.86 -4.35
C ARG A 213 -16.85 -11.78 -5.28
N VAL A 214 -15.87 -12.12 -6.11
CA VAL A 214 -15.23 -11.22 -7.05
C VAL A 214 -15.48 -11.72 -8.47
N LEU A 215 -16.08 -10.88 -9.29
CA LEU A 215 -16.31 -11.12 -10.72
C LEU A 215 -15.30 -10.31 -11.53
N VAL A 216 -14.52 -10.96 -12.35
CA VAL A 216 -13.49 -10.34 -13.19
C VAL A 216 -13.77 -10.63 -14.66
N THR A 217 -13.54 -9.66 -15.54
CA THR A 217 -13.55 -9.92 -16.99
C THR A 217 -12.16 -9.81 -17.58
N ALA A 218 -11.86 -10.59 -18.63
CA ALA A 218 -10.56 -10.58 -19.29
C ALA A 218 -10.65 -10.84 -20.79
N GLY A 219 -9.63 -10.40 -21.52
CA GLY A 219 -9.52 -10.64 -22.97
C GLY A 219 -10.20 -9.58 -23.83
N GLY A 220 -10.04 -9.70 -25.12
CA GLY A 220 -10.78 -8.91 -26.13
C GLY A 220 -11.87 -9.76 -26.73
N THR A 221 -13.10 -9.26 -26.75
CA THR A 221 -14.21 -9.94 -27.44
C THR A 221 -13.95 -10.01 -28.95
N ARG A 222 -14.50 -11.01 -29.59
CA ARG A 222 -14.35 -11.27 -31.01
C ARG A 222 -15.73 -11.25 -31.65
N GLU A 223 -15.96 -10.26 -32.49
CA GLU A 223 -17.24 -10.09 -33.16
C GLU A 223 -17.15 -10.69 -34.56
N PRO A 224 -17.81 -11.83 -34.85
CA PRO A 224 -17.62 -12.56 -36.11
C PRO A 224 -18.11 -11.73 -37.29
N ILE A 225 -17.31 -11.73 -38.36
CA ILE A 225 -17.66 -11.20 -39.68
C ILE A 225 -18.15 -12.36 -40.54
N ASP A 226 -17.45 -13.47 -40.48
CA ASP A 226 -17.79 -14.74 -41.12
C ASP A 226 -17.20 -15.90 -40.29
N PRO A 227 -17.37 -17.19 -40.65
CA PRO A 227 -16.85 -18.30 -39.85
C PRO A 227 -15.31 -18.31 -39.64
N VAL A 228 -14.57 -17.42 -40.30
CA VAL A 228 -13.11 -17.39 -40.26
C VAL A 228 -12.55 -16.10 -39.72
N ARG A 229 -13.23 -14.97 -39.89
CA ARG A 229 -12.77 -13.64 -39.60
C ARG A 229 -13.66 -12.95 -38.57
N PHE A 230 -13.03 -12.16 -37.72
CA PHE A 230 -13.71 -11.40 -36.68
C PHE A 230 -13.09 -9.98 -36.48
N LEU A 231 -13.85 -9.08 -35.92
CA LEU A 231 -13.40 -7.80 -35.41
C LEU A 231 -13.08 -7.96 -33.91
N SER A 232 -11.95 -7.43 -33.44
CA SER A 232 -11.55 -7.52 -32.03
C SER A 232 -10.64 -6.37 -31.60
N ASN A 233 -10.63 -6.11 -30.33
CA ASN A 233 -9.66 -5.22 -29.68
C ASN A 233 -8.33 -5.95 -29.40
N ARG A 234 -7.21 -5.21 -29.42
CA ARG A 234 -5.89 -5.76 -29.08
C ARG A 234 -5.77 -5.98 -27.57
N SER A 235 -6.33 -7.04 -27.05
CA SER A 235 -6.20 -7.39 -25.62
C SER A 235 -5.75 -8.82 -25.45
N SER A 236 -4.67 -9.03 -24.70
CA SER A 236 -4.18 -10.37 -24.36
C SER A 236 -4.92 -11.03 -23.19
N GLY A 237 -5.70 -10.27 -22.43
CA GLY A 237 -6.36 -10.76 -21.21
C GLY A 237 -5.46 -10.80 -19.95
N ARG A 238 -4.14 -10.63 -20.06
CA ARG A 238 -3.17 -10.79 -18.95
C ARG A 238 -3.50 -9.96 -17.73
N GLN A 239 -4.01 -8.72 -17.89
CA GLN A 239 -4.33 -7.87 -16.73
C GLN A 239 -5.55 -8.42 -15.95
N GLY A 240 -6.60 -8.86 -16.62
CA GLY A 240 -7.76 -9.48 -15.98
C GLY A 240 -7.40 -10.81 -15.29
N HIS A 241 -6.60 -11.67 -15.93
CA HIS A 241 -6.08 -12.89 -15.32
C HIS A 241 -5.25 -12.60 -14.08
N ALA A 242 -4.37 -11.58 -14.11
CA ALA A 242 -3.58 -11.16 -12.95
C ALA A 242 -4.46 -10.63 -11.79
N VAL A 243 -5.57 -9.95 -12.09
CA VAL A 243 -6.55 -9.52 -11.06
C VAL A 243 -7.26 -10.72 -10.46
N ALA A 244 -7.68 -11.69 -11.27
CA ALA A 244 -8.35 -12.91 -10.79
C ALA A 244 -7.41 -13.73 -9.89
N GLU A 245 -6.16 -13.94 -10.30
CA GLU A 245 -5.13 -14.62 -9.51
C GLU A 245 -4.88 -13.91 -8.17
N ALA A 246 -4.66 -12.60 -8.19
CA ALA A 246 -4.43 -11.82 -6.98
C ALA A 246 -5.66 -11.82 -6.04
N ALA A 247 -6.88 -11.85 -6.57
CA ALA A 247 -8.09 -11.93 -5.77
C ALA A 247 -8.24 -13.30 -5.07
N VAL A 248 -7.88 -14.40 -5.74
CA VAL A 248 -7.84 -15.75 -5.11
C VAL A 248 -6.81 -15.78 -4.00
N GLU A 249 -5.62 -15.22 -4.21
CA GLU A 249 -4.57 -15.12 -3.17
C GLU A 249 -5.03 -14.33 -1.94
N LEU A 250 -5.94 -13.37 -2.13
CA LEU A 250 -6.60 -12.62 -1.06
C LEU A 250 -7.81 -13.36 -0.46
N GLY A 251 -8.08 -14.61 -0.87
CA GLY A 251 -9.12 -15.47 -0.32
C GLY A 251 -10.51 -15.27 -0.89
N ALA A 252 -10.67 -14.58 -2.01
CA ALA A 252 -11.96 -14.40 -2.68
C ALA A 252 -12.47 -15.69 -3.33
N GLN A 253 -13.78 -15.81 -3.46
CA GLN A 253 -14.42 -16.67 -4.45
C GLN A 253 -14.45 -15.91 -5.78
N VAL A 254 -13.65 -16.35 -6.77
CA VAL A 254 -13.43 -15.62 -8.01
C VAL A 254 -14.08 -16.32 -9.18
N THR A 255 -14.92 -15.58 -9.93
CA THR A 255 -15.41 -15.98 -11.24
C THR A 255 -14.75 -15.08 -12.29
N LEU A 256 -14.06 -15.68 -13.25
CA LEU A 256 -13.43 -15.01 -14.38
C LEU A 256 -14.23 -15.28 -15.68
N VAL A 257 -14.85 -14.24 -16.22
CA VAL A 257 -15.48 -14.25 -17.54
C VAL A 257 -14.42 -13.82 -18.57
N THR A 258 -14.04 -14.69 -19.47
CA THR A 258 -12.88 -14.43 -20.32
C THR A 258 -13.10 -14.80 -21.79
N ALA A 259 -12.66 -13.91 -22.69
CA ALA A 259 -12.48 -14.16 -24.12
C ALA A 259 -11.00 -14.49 -24.48
N SER A 260 -10.17 -14.80 -23.47
CA SER A 260 -8.74 -15.11 -23.63
C SER A 260 -8.49 -16.60 -23.37
N ALA A 261 -7.62 -17.20 -24.17
CA ALA A 261 -7.17 -18.59 -24.03
C ALA A 261 -5.98 -18.75 -23.05
N LEU A 262 -5.68 -17.75 -22.21
CA LEU A 262 -4.60 -17.86 -21.23
C LEU A 262 -4.96 -18.89 -20.15
N PRO A 263 -3.96 -19.63 -19.62
CA PRO A 263 -4.18 -20.50 -18.48
C PRO A 263 -4.64 -19.71 -17.27
N THR A 264 -5.53 -20.29 -16.48
CA THR A 264 -6.11 -19.65 -15.30
C THR A 264 -5.54 -20.29 -14.04
N ALA A 265 -5.32 -19.47 -13.01
CA ALA A 265 -4.82 -19.94 -11.72
C ALA A 265 -5.81 -20.91 -11.05
N PRO A 266 -5.32 -21.91 -10.26
CA PRO A 266 -6.17 -22.77 -9.48
C PRO A 266 -7.09 -21.99 -8.52
N GLY A 267 -8.33 -22.43 -8.38
CA GLY A 267 -9.31 -21.80 -7.49
C GLY A 267 -10.15 -20.68 -8.15
N VAL A 268 -9.93 -20.40 -9.43
CA VAL A 268 -10.76 -19.48 -10.21
C VAL A 268 -11.81 -20.28 -10.98
N GLU A 269 -13.09 -19.92 -10.82
CA GLU A 269 -14.16 -20.39 -11.70
C GLU A 269 -14.09 -19.65 -13.04
N VAL A 270 -14.02 -20.39 -14.14
CA VAL A 270 -13.87 -19.80 -15.48
C VAL A 270 -15.16 -19.90 -16.26
N VAL A 271 -15.57 -18.80 -16.87
CA VAL A 271 -16.66 -18.72 -17.85
C VAL A 271 -16.07 -18.22 -19.16
N GLU A 272 -15.93 -19.11 -20.11
CA GLU A 272 -15.42 -18.75 -21.44
C GLU A 272 -16.52 -18.11 -22.28
N VAL A 273 -16.18 -17.03 -22.97
CA VAL A 273 -17.06 -16.29 -23.88
C VAL A 273 -16.27 -15.85 -25.08
N GLU A 274 -16.94 -15.58 -26.19
CA GLU A 274 -16.31 -15.09 -27.41
C GLU A 274 -16.75 -13.66 -27.74
N THR A 275 -18.03 -13.38 -27.71
CA THR A 275 -18.62 -12.12 -28.17
C THR A 275 -18.92 -11.15 -27.00
N ALA A 276 -19.12 -9.87 -27.33
CA ALA A 276 -19.59 -8.86 -26.38
C ALA A 276 -20.97 -9.22 -25.80
N ALA A 277 -21.85 -9.82 -26.59
CA ALA A 277 -23.17 -10.25 -26.14
C ALA A 277 -23.07 -11.39 -25.11
N GLU A 278 -22.28 -12.43 -25.39
CA GLU A 278 -22.04 -13.53 -24.44
C GLU A 278 -21.38 -13.02 -23.15
N MET A 279 -20.42 -12.09 -23.26
CA MET A 279 -19.80 -11.46 -22.08
C MET A 279 -20.82 -10.67 -21.27
N ALA A 280 -21.71 -9.91 -21.93
CA ALA A 280 -22.78 -9.19 -21.25
C ALA A 280 -23.70 -10.12 -20.46
N ASP A 281 -24.17 -11.19 -21.09
CA ASP A 281 -25.08 -12.17 -20.46
C ASP A 281 -24.38 -12.87 -19.27
N ALA A 282 -23.13 -13.30 -19.45
CA ALA A 282 -22.34 -13.93 -18.40
C ALA A 282 -22.04 -13.01 -17.21
N VAL A 283 -21.74 -11.74 -17.46
CA VAL A 283 -21.45 -10.75 -16.42
C VAL A 283 -22.71 -10.32 -15.70
N LEU A 284 -23.75 -9.91 -16.43
CA LEU A 284 -24.97 -9.35 -15.84
C LEU A 284 -25.76 -10.37 -15.01
N SER A 285 -25.74 -11.66 -15.41
CA SER A 285 -26.38 -12.72 -14.63
C SER A 285 -25.66 -13.05 -13.31
N ARG A 286 -24.37 -12.69 -13.16
CA ARG A 286 -23.54 -12.96 -11.99
C ARG A 286 -23.26 -11.73 -11.13
N ALA A 287 -23.40 -10.55 -11.71
CA ALA A 287 -23.03 -9.29 -11.05
C ALA A 287 -23.81 -9.04 -9.76
N GLU A 288 -25.10 -9.41 -9.70
CA GLU A 288 -25.92 -9.22 -8.50
C GLU A 288 -25.35 -9.96 -7.28
N ALA A 289 -24.74 -11.12 -7.50
CA ALA A 289 -24.16 -11.92 -6.44
C ALA A 289 -22.74 -11.46 -6.04
N ALA A 290 -22.04 -10.66 -6.86
CA ALA A 290 -20.67 -10.25 -6.63
C ALA A 290 -20.56 -9.05 -5.69
N ASP A 291 -19.58 -9.05 -4.77
CA ASP A 291 -19.26 -7.91 -3.91
C ASP A 291 -18.36 -6.90 -4.63
N LEU A 292 -17.49 -7.40 -5.50
CA LEU A 292 -16.56 -6.63 -6.32
C LEU A 292 -16.68 -7.10 -7.78
N VAL A 293 -16.85 -6.16 -8.69
CA VAL A 293 -16.80 -6.42 -10.14
C VAL A 293 -15.66 -5.63 -10.75
N VAL A 294 -14.76 -6.31 -11.46
CA VAL A 294 -13.61 -5.70 -12.14
C VAL A 294 -13.71 -5.96 -13.65
N MET A 295 -14.07 -4.92 -14.39
CA MET A 295 -14.20 -4.96 -15.85
C MET A 295 -12.86 -4.62 -16.50
N ALA A 296 -12.00 -5.65 -16.71
CA ALA A 296 -10.69 -5.50 -17.33
C ALA A 296 -10.63 -6.03 -18.79
N ALA A 297 -11.73 -6.60 -19.29
CA ALA A 297 -11.88 -6.99 -20.66
C ALA A 297 -11.92 -5.78 -21.62
N ALA A 298 -11.38 -5.93 -22.80
CA ALA A 298 -11.52 -4.98 -23.90
C ALA A 298 -12.72 -5.40 -24.78
N VAL A 299 -13.91 -5.06 -24.31
CA VAL A 299 -15.16 -5.35 -25.04
C VAL A 299 -15.21 -4.50 -26.31
N ALA A 300 -15.58 -5.09 -27.42
CA ALA A 300 -15.74 -4.35 -28.67
C ALA A 300 -16.96 -3.43 -28.58
N ASP A 301 -16.79 -2.16 -28.95
CA ASP A 301 -17.88 -1.15 -28.96
C ASP A 301 -18.85 -1.37 -30.11
N TYR A 302 -18.41 -2.07 -31.16
CA TYR A 302 -19.18 -2.33 -32.35
C TYR A 302 -19.07 -3.80 -32.77
N ARG A 303 -20.14 -4.32 -33.37
CA ARG A 303 -20.19 -5.63 -34.03
C ARG A 303 -20.74 -5.51 -35.44
N PRO A 304 -20.46 -6.47 -36.35
CA PRO A 304 -21.17 -6.55 -37.63
C PRO A 304 -22.69 -6.67 -37.42
N ASP A 305 -23.46 -5.93 -38.23
CA ASP A 305 -24.94 -5.98 -38.20
C ASP A 305 -25.41 -7.36 -38.69
N VAL A 306 -24.72 -7.89 -39.72
CA VAL A 306 -24.98 -9.20 -40.31
C VAL A 306 -23.69 -10.00 -40.32
N VAL A 307 -23.74 -11.25 -39.83
CA VAL A 307 -22.66 -12.22 -39.91
C VAL A 307 -22.86 -13.14 -41.11
N ALA A 308 -21.88 -13.22 -41.97
CA ALA A 308 -21.96 -14.12 -43.12
C ALA A 308 -21.90 -15.59 -42.67
N THR A 309 -22.78 -16.43 -43.19
CA THR A 309 -22.85 -17.85 -42.84
C THR A 309 -21.74 -18.68 -43.49
N THR A 310 -21.09 -18.15 -44.55
CA THR A 310 -19.98 -18.73 -45.25
C THR A 310 -18.84 -17.73 -45.34
N LYS A 311 -17.61 -18.25 -45.53
CA LYS A 311 -16.43 -17.43 -45.74
C LYS A 311 -16.62 -16.48 -46.92
N LEU A 312 -16.44 -15.18 -46.71
CA LEU A 312 -16.45 -14.19 -47.82
C LEU A 312 -15.23 -14.36 -48.72
N HIS A 313 -15.44 -14.50 -50.03
CA HIS A 313 -14.35 -14.69 -50.96
C HIS A 313 -13.97 -13.41 -51.69
N LYS A 314 -12.68 -13.22 -51.95
CA LYS A 314 -12.15 -12.06 -52.68
C LYS A 314 -12.74 -11.95 -54.11
N ALA A 315 -13.10 -13.07 -54.69
CA ALA A 315 -13.70 -13.13 -56.03
C ALA A 315 -15.11 -12.49 -56.07
N ASP A 316 -15.82 -12.40 -54.94
CA ASP A 316 -17.17 -11.82 -54.83
C ASP A 316 -17.14 -10.29 -54.69
N GLY A 317 -15.98 -9.69 -54.81
CA GLY A 317 -15.76 -8.25 -54.68
C GLY A 317 -15.31 -7.82 -53.28
N THR A 318 -15.28 -6.49 -52.99
CA THR A 318 -14.90 -5.92 -51.72
C THR A 318 -16.14 -5.91 -50.82
N PRO A 319 -16.13 -6.62 -49.68
CA PRO A 319 -17.30 -6.61 -48.77
C PRO A 319 -17.42 -5.28 -48.04
N GLU A 320 -18.63 -4.75 -47.94
CA GLU A 320 -18.98 -3.68 -47.04
C GLU A 320 -19.49 -4.28 -45.74
N ILE A 321 -18.89 -3.89 -44.59
CA ILE A 321 -19.29 -4.37 -43.27
C ILE A 321 -19.97 -3.21 -42.52
N ARG A 322 -21.29 -3.29 -42.41
CA ARG A 322 -22.03 -2.37 -41.56
C ARG A 322 -21.83 -2.74 -40.09
N LEU A 323 -21.46 -1.75 -39.27
CA LEU A 323 -21.28 -1.92 -37.83
C LEU A 323 -22.44 -1.33 -37.04
N VAL A 324 -22.85 -2.04 -36.00
CA VAL A 324 -23.85 -1.59 -35.02
C VAL A 324 -23.22 -1.60 -33.62
N PRO A 325 -23.64 -0.70 -32.70
CA PRO A 325 -23.08 -0.66 -31.37
C PRO A 325 -23.45 -1.91 -30.56
N THR A 326 -22.54 -2.30 -29.66
CA THR A 326 -22.76 -3.35 -28.66
C THR A 326 -23.32 -2.76 -27.37
N LEU A 327 -23.73 -3.61 -26.44
CA LEU A 327 -24.16 -3.18 -25.12
C LEU A 327 -22.98 -2.68 -24.29
N ASP A 328 -23.12 -1.50 -23.69
CA ASP A 328 -22.18 -0.99 -22.73
C ASP A 328 -22.37 -1.67 -21.35
N ILE A 329 -21.64 -2.77 -21.16
CA ILE A 329 -21.76 -3.63 -19.96
C ILE A 329 -21.47 -2.83 -18.69
N LEU A 330 -20.43 -1.98 -18.71
CA LEU A 330 -20.02 -1.22 -17.53
C LEU A 330 -21.06 -0.17 -17.11
N ALA A 331 -21.67 0.52 -18.09
CA ALA A 331 -22.76 1.45 -17.82
C ALA A 331 -24.01 0.71 -17.30
N GLU A 332 -24.30 -0.48 -17.82
CA GLU A 332 -25.41 -1.31 -17.34
C GLU A 332 -25.18 -1.78 -15.90
N LEU A 333 -23.97 -2.21 -15.55
CA LEU A 333 -23.57 -2.54 -14.18
C LEU A 333 -23.74 -1.35 -13.23
N GLY A 334 -23.33 -0.15 -13.65
CA GLY A 334 -23.50 1.07 -12.86
C GLY A 334 -24.97 1.39 -12.56
N ARG A 335 -25.88 1.15 -13.52
CA ARG A 335 -27.33 1.31 -13.33
C ARG A 335 -27.95 0.25 -12.40
N ARG A 336 -27.49 -0.99 -12.44
CA ARG A 336 -27.99 -2.13 -11.64
C ARG A 336 -27.31 -2.30 -10.30
N ARG A 337 -26.36 -1.43 -9.98
CA ARG A 337 -25.50 -1.55 -8.80
C ARG A 337 -26.32 -1.67 -7.52
N ARG A 338 -25.96 -2.64 -6.68
CA ARG A 338 -26.52 -2.78 -5.33
C ARG A 338 -25.71 -2.00 -4.28
N PRO A 339 -26.32 -1.58 -3.15
CA PRO A 339 -25.59 -0.97 -2.04
C PRO A 339 -24.45 -1.87 -1.53
N GLY A 340 -23.27 -1.28 -1.27
CA GLY A 340 -22.09 -1.99 -0.79
C GLY A 340 -21.31 -2.76 -1.86
N GLN A 341 -21.76 -2.82 -3.10
CA GLN A 341 -21.03 -3.37 -4.22
C GLN A 341 -20.02 -2.37 -4.75
N VAL A 342 -18.81 -2.83 -5.06
CA VAL A 342 -17.74 -2.01 -5.66
C VAL A 342 -17.58 -2.37 -7.14
N LEU A 343 -17.57 -1.35 -7.99
CA LEU A 343 -17.40 -1.49 -9.44
C LEU A 343 -16.09 -0.82 -9.88
N VAL A 344 -15.25 -1.57 -10.58
CA VAL A 344 -13.98 -1.12 -11.14
C VAL A 344 -14.01 -1.27 -12.66
N GLY A 345 -13.77 -0.17 -13.39
CA GLY A 345 -13.61 -0.17 -14.84
C GLY A 345 -12.14 0.03 -15.24
N PHE A 346 -11.78 -0.47 -16.41
CA PHE A 346 -10.50 -0.17 -17.07
C PHE A 346 -10.74 0.69 -18.30
N ALA A 347 -9.86 1.68 -18.52
CA ALA A 347 -9.86 2.54 -19.70
C ALA A 347 -8.46 2.60 -20.29
N ALA A 348 -8.33 2.16 -21.53
CA ALA A 348 -7.10 2.29 -22.31
C ALA A 348 -7.22 3.53 -23.20
N GLU A 349 -6.36 4.52 -23.02
CA GLU A 349 -6.40 5.78 -23.74
C GLU A 349 -5.02 6.04 -24.39
N THR A 350 -5.03 6.81 -25.46
CA THR A 350 -3.82 7.23 -26.20
C THR A 350 -3.49 8.70 -25.93
N ASP A 351 -4.47 9.48 -25.45
CA ASP A 351 -4.38 10.91 -25.22
C ASP A 351 -5.37 11.34 -24.12
N SER A 352 -5.08 12.45 -23.43
CA SER A 352 -5.96 13.04 -22.40
C SER A 352 -6.49 12.05 -21.36
N LEU A 353 -5.63 11.11 -20.91
CA LEU A 353 -5.99 10.00 -20.01
C LEU A 353 -6.81 10.46 -18.80
N SER A 354 -6.36 11.52 -18.12
CA SER A 354 -6.99 11.99 -16.88
C SER A 354 -8.41 12.51 -17.10
N GLU A 355 -8.64 13.28 -18.16
CA GLU A 355 -9.95 13.86 -18.46
C GLU A 355 -10.93 12.79 -18.91
N ARG A 356 -10.51 11.88 -19.80
CA ARG A 356 -11.34 10.82 -20.34
C ARG A 356 -11.69 9.76 -19.30
N ALA A 357 -10.73 9.35 -18.46
CA ALA A 357 -10.98 8.39 -17.41
C ALA A 357 -11.92 8.96 -16.33
N ALA A 358 -11.75 10.23 -15.93
CA ALA A 358 -12.65 10.89 -15.00
C ALA A 358 -14.08 11.03 -15.57
N ALA A 359 -14.22 11.42 -16.82
CA ALA A 359 -15.52 11.49 -17.49
C ALA A 359 -16.19 10.11 -17.58
N LYS A 360 -15.45 9.04 -17.89
CA LYS A 360 -15.94 7.66 -17.91
C LYS A 360 -16.36 7.18 -16.52
N LEU A 361 -15.59 7.50 -15.48
CA LEU A 361 -15.92 7.17 -14.08
C LEU A 361 -17.33 7.65 -13.71
N GLU A 362 -17.62 8.91 -14.01
CA GLU A 362 -18.90 9.53 -13.73
C GLU A 362 -20.03 8.97 -14.62
N ALA A 363 -19.81 8.96 -15.94
CA ALA A 363 -20.80 8.51 -16.92
C ALA A 363 -21.20 7.04 -16.72
N LYS A 364 -20.27 6.17 -16.31
CA LYS A 364 -20.53 4.75 -16.07
C LYS A 364 -21.02 4.45 -14.64
N GLY A 365 -20.97 5.43 -13.74
CA GLY A 365 -21.40 5.24 -12.35
C GLY A 365 -20.57 4.24 -11.55
N VAL A 366 -19.27 4.08 -11.86
CA VAL A 366 -18.36 3.14 -11.18
C VAL A 366 -17.60 3.81 -10.03
N ASP A 367 -16.99 3.03 -9.14
CA ASP A 367 -16.26 3.56 -7.97
C ASP A 367 -14.82 3.86 -8.28
N LEU A 368 -14.19 3.04 -9.11
CA LEU A 368 -12.82 3.18 -9.56
C LEU A 368 -12.75 3.06 -11.08
N MET A 369 -11.95 3.93 -11.70
CA MET A 369 -11.57 3.82 -13.11
C MET A 369 -10.05 3.71 -13.18
N VAL A 370 -9.56 2.62 -13.73
CA VAL A 370 -8.13 2.35 -13.93
C VAL A 370 -7.77 2.74 -15.35
N GLY A 371 -7.09 3.85 -15.49
CA GLY A 371 -6.63 4.37 -16.78
C GLY A 371 -5.18 3.97 -17.07
N ASN A 372 -4.89 3.52 -18.28
CA ASN A 372 -3.53 3.29 -18.75
C ASN A 372 -3.29 3.97 -20.10
N ASP A 373 -2.12 4.60 -20.25
CA ASP A 373 -1.65 5.16 -21.52
C ASP A 373 -1.01 4.03 -22.35
N VAL A 374 -1.75 3.53 -23.32
CA VAL A 374 -1.27 2.42 -24.19
C VAL A 374 -0.29 2.88 -25.27
N GLY A 375 -0.04 4.17 -25.40
CA GLY A 375 0.98 4.74 -26.28
C GLY A 375 2.38 4.75 -25.64
N ALA A 376 2.50 4.62 -24.33
CA ALA A 376 3.77 4.65 -23.62
C ALA A 376 4.56 3.35 -23.76
N GLN A 377 5.90 3.46 -23.82
CA GLN A 377 6.78 2.29 -23.97
C GLN A 377 6.70 1.38 -22.72
N GLY A 378 6.51 0.07 -22.92
CA GLY A 378 6.37 -0.92 -21.83
C GLY A 378 4.98 -0.97 -21.21
N VAL A 379 4.03 -0.18 -21.70
CA VAL A 379 2.63 -0.13 -21.26
C VAL A 379 1.73 -0.71 -22.36
N GLY A 380 0.65 -1.37 -21.97
CA GLY A 380 -0.38 -1.82 -22.90
C GLY A 380 -0.52 -3.34 -23.04
N PHE A 381 -1.15 -3.76 -24.13
CA PHE A 381 -1.73 -5.12 -24.25
C PHE A 381 -0.72 -6.24 -24.41
N GLY A 382 0.43 -5.98 -25.08
CA GLY A 382 1.46 -6.99 -25.40
C GLY A 382 2.52 -7.19 -24.32
N TYR A 383 2.62 -6.31 -23.34
CA TYR A 383 3.68 -6.31 -22.33
C TYR A 383 3.29 -7.06 -21.06
N GLU A 384 4.31 -7.57 -20.33
CA GLU A 384 4.15 -8.14 -18.96
C GLU A 384 4.01 -7.06 -17.89
N THR A 385 4.35 -5.82 -18.23
CA THR A 385 4.31 -4.64 -17.38
C THR A 385 3.14 -3.74 -17.74
N ASN A 386 2.77 -2.86 -16.81
CA ASN A 386 1.80 -1.79 -17.02
C ASN A 386 2.07 -0.63 -16.06
N ALA A 387 1.68 0.58 -16.45
CA ALA A 387 1.59 1.76 -15.61
C ALA A 387 0.16 2.26 -15.68
N VAL A 388 -0.45 2.56 -14.54
CA VAL A 388 -1.86 2.97 -14.48
C VAL A 388 -2.08 4.12 -13.51
N THR A 389 -3.14 4.88 -13.75
CA THR A 389 -3.69 5.82 -12.77
C THR A 389 -5.07 5.35 -12.36
N ILE A 390 -5.30 5.19 -11.06
CA ILE A 390 -6.58 4.80 -10.49
C ILE A 390 -7.32 6.09 -10.09
N PHE A 391 -8.44 6.36 -10.74
CA PHE A 391 -9.32 7.48 -10.42
C PHE A 391 -10.43 7.01 -9.49
N HIS A 392 -10.70 7.78 -8.43
CA HIS A 392 -11.67 7.44 -7.39
C HIS A 392 -12.95 8.27 -7.53
N ARG A 393 -14.10 7.66 -7.31
CA ARG A 393 -15.37 8.39 -7.21
C ARG A 393 -15.30 9.36 -6.02
N GLY A 394 -15.70 10.59 -6.24
CA GLY A 394 -15.61 11.66 -5.23
C GLY A 394 -14.31 12.44 -5.25
N GLY A 395 -13.44 12.15 -6.24
CA GLY A 395 -12.18 12.87 -6.47
C GLY A 395 -10.94 12.13 -5.96
N GLY A 396 -9.79 12.60 -6.40
CA GLY A 396 -8.50 11.97 -6.09
C GLY A 396 -8.07 10.93 -7.13
N ARG A 397 -6.76 10.74 -7.20
CA ARG A 397 -6.13 9.74 -8.07
C ARG A 397 -4.94 9.11 -7.38
N THR A 398 -4.64 7.87 -7.74
CA THR A 398 -3.47 7.12 -7.28
C THR A 398 -2.67 6.70 -8.50
N GLU A 399 -1.45 7.18 -8.61
CA GLU A 399 -0.54 6.85 -9.72
C GLU A 399 0.27 5.60 -9.36
N ILE A 400 0.24 4.63 -10.25
CA ILE A 400 0.96 3.36 -10.14
C ILE A 400 2.03 3.36 -11.24
N PRO A 401 3.31 3.47 -10.91
CA PRO A 401 4.39 3.51 -11.88
C PRO A 401 4.52 2.17 -12.63
N LEU A 402 5.33 2.15 -13.68
CA LEU A 402 5.58 0.95 -14.49
C LEU A 402 6.06 -0.21 -13.61
N GLN A 403 5.28 -1.28 -13.58
CA GLN A 403 5.56 -2.50 -12.82
C GLN A 403 4.84 -3.70 -13.43
N SER A 404 5.02 -4.90 -12.86
CA SER A 404 4.35 -6.10 -13.35
C SER A 404 2.82 -5.97 -13.28
N LYS A 405 2.10 -6.61 -14.20
CA LYS A 405 0.63 -6.64 -14.19
C LYS A 405 0.05 -7.22 -12.90
N ARG A 406 0.78 -8.14 -12.26
CA ARG A 406 0.44 -8.66 -10.93
C ARG A 406 0.50 -7.57 -9.85
N ALA A 407 1.55 -6.78 -9.82
CA ALA A 407 1.68 -5.68 -8.85
C ALA A 407 0.62 -4.59 -9.08
N VAL A 408 0.29 -4.28 -10.36
CA VAL A 408 -0.85 -3.41 -10.71
C VAL A 408 -2.17 -4.01 -10.21
N ALA A 409 -2.41 -5.30 -10.42
CA ALA A 409 -3.61 -5.99 -9.94
C ALA A 409 -3.77 -5.88 -8.42
N GLN A 410 -2.70 -6.10 -7.66
CA GLN A 410 -2.69 -5.94 -6.21
C GLN A 410 -2.99 -4.49 -5.77
N ALA A 411 -2.48 -3.48 -6.49
CA ALA A 411 -2.77 -2.08 -6.20
C ALA A 411 -4.26 -1.74 -6.46
N VAL A 412 -4.84 -2.23 -7.56
CA VAL A 412 -6.26 -2.07 -7.87
C VAL A 412 -7.14 -2.72 -6.80
N LEU A 413 -6.83 -3.97 -6.41
CA LEU A 413 -7.57 -4.69 -5.37
C LEU A 413 -7.46 -4.00 -4.00
N ARG A 414 -6.30 -3.44 -3.62
CA ARG A 414 -6.17 -2.63 -2.38
C ARG A 414 -7.07 -1.40 -2.41
N SER A 415 -7.14 -0.69 -3.53
CA SER A 415 -8.04 0.47 -3.67
C SER A 415 -9.52 0.07 -3.57
N ALA A 416 -9.90 -1.07 -4.15
CA ALA A 416 -11.26 -1.60 -4.06
C ALA A 416 -11.61 -2.08 -2.63
N LEU A 417 -10.67 -2.71 -1.92
CA LEU A 417 -10.84 -3.15 -0.53
C LEU A 417 -11.13 -2.00 0.42
N ALA A 418 -10.47 -0.84 0.25
CA ALA A 418 -10.73 0.35 1.05
C ALA A 418 -12.20 0.81 0.95
N LEU A 419 -12.82 0.62 -0.21
CA LEU A 419 -14.24 0.95 -0.43
C LEU A 419 -15.18 -0.12 0.14
N LEU A 420 -14.83 -1.41 0.04
CA LEU A 420 -15.60 -2.52 0.61
C LEU A 420 -15.65 -2.50 2.14
N ALA A 421 -14.62 -1.95 2.79
CA ALA A 421 -14.52 -1.83 4.24
C ALA A 421 -15.34 -0.67 4.84
N GLY A 422 -16.11 0.07 4.05
CA GLY A 422 -16.97 1.16 4.53
C GLY A 422 -16.24 2.45 4.90
N GLY A 423 -15.11 2.75 4.29
CA GLY A 423 -14.54 4.11 4.25
C GLY A 423 -13.97 4.65 5.56
N ALA A 424 -13.46 3.83 6.48
CA ALA A 424 -12.48 4.31 7.45
C ALA A 424 -11.09 4.25 6.79
N PRO A 425 -10.31 5.34 6.72
CA PRO A 425 -8.98 5.27 6.16
C PRO A 425 -8.15 4.33 7.05
N ALA A 426 -7.75 3.17 6.50
CA ALA A 426 -6.58 2.49 7.02
C ALA A 426 -5.45 3.52 7.09
N CYS A 427 -4.63 3.51 8.14
CA CYS A 427 -3.44 4.35 8.23
C CYS A 427 -2.77 4.38 6.84
N PRO A 428 -2.50 5.56 6.26
CA PRO A 428 -2.01 5.65 4.90
C PRO A 428 -0.63 4.99 4.84
N GLY A 429 -0.60 3.76 4.36
CA GLY A 429 0.63 3.13 3.93
C GLY A 429 1.07 3.86 2.67
N VAL A 430 2.08 4.70 2.84
CA VAL A 430 2.98 5.23 1.81
C VAL A 430 2.31 5.59 0.48
N GLY A 431 1.55 6.67 0.45
CA GLY A 431 1.31 7.47 -0.74
C GLY A 431 2.49 8.43 -0.91
N ARG A 432 3.36 8.17 -1.87
CA ARG A 432 4.33 9.17 -2.31
C ARG A 432 3.58 10.30 -3.00
N GLU A 433 3.41 11.47 -2.36
CA GLU A 433 3.38 12.71 -3.10
C GLU A 433 4.77 12.94 -3.69
N GLU A 434 4.83 13.12 -5.01
CA GLU A 434 6.06 13.48 -5.72
C GLU A 434 6.65 14.76 -5.12
N VAL A 435 7.84 14.64 -4.57
CA VAL A 435 8.77 15.76 -4.50
C VAL A 435 9.18 16.01 -5.94
N ARG A 436 8.59 17.01 -6.58
CA ARG A 436 9.08 17.59 -7.84
C ARG A 436 10.47 18.13 -7.55
N PHE A 437 11.48 17.43 -8.01
CA PHE A 437 12.77 18.05 -8.25
C PHE A 437 12.53 19.08 -9.37
N ALA A 438 12.67 20.37 -9.03
CA ALA A 438 12.74 21.43 -10.02
C ALA A 438 13.91 21.12 -10.96
N ASP A 439 13.62 21.12 -12.26
CA ASP A 439 14.60 20.91 -13.31
C ASP A 439 15.82 21.81 -13.09
N ALA A 440 16.99 21.20 -13.00
CA ALA A 440 18.30 21.85 -12.97
C ALA A 440 18.72 22.39 -14.37
N ALA A 441 17.77 22.90 -15.14
CA ALA A 441 18.02 23.42 -16.50
C ALA A 441 17.83 24.94 -16.65
N THR A 442 17.76 25.73 -15.56
CA THR A 442 17.62 27.19 -15.68
C THR A 442 18.60 27.95 -14.77
N VAL A 443 19.84 27.49 -14.67
CA VAL A 443 20.95 28.28 -14.10
C VAL A 443 22.13 28.24 -15.08
N ALA A 444 21.94 28.82 -16.26
CA ALA A 444 23.02 29.11 -17.19
C ALA A 444 22.62 30.33 -18.03
N ALA A 445 22.44 31.50 -17.43
CA ALA A 445 22.48 32.80 -18.14
C ALA A 445 22.44 33.96 -17.13
N SER A 446 23.55 34.23 -16.41
CA SER A 446 23.92 35.55 -15.95
C SER A 446 25.40 35.55 -15.53
N ALA A 447 26.26 35.61 -16.51
CA ALA A 447 27.63 36.06 -16.29
C ALA A 447 27.64 37.61 -16.26
N PRO A 448 28.29 38.23 -15.27
CA PRO A 448 28.48 39.67 -15.29
C PRO A 448 29.54 40.10 -16.34
N PRO A 449 29.46 41.31 -16.90
CA PRO A 449 30.33 41.78 -17.99
C PRO A 449 31.75 42.00 -17.49
N GLY A 450 32.70 41.74 -18.43
CA GLY A 450 34.12 41.77 -18.22
C GLY A 450 34.67 43.12 -17.76
N VAL A 451 35.71 43.03 -16.96
CA VAL A 451 36.65 44.13 -16.72
C VAL A 451 37.80 43.95 -17.70
N ALA A 452 37.91 44.92 -18.59
CA ALA A 452 38.99 45.06 -19.59
C ALA A 452 40.34 45.25 -18.92
N GLY A 453 41.36 44.75 -19.60
CA GLY A 453 42.74 44.70 -19.17
C GLY A 453 43.44 46.04 -18.95
N ARG A 454 44.58 45.95 -18.29
CA ARG A 454 45.73 46.85 -18.51
C ARG A 454 46.98 45.98 -18.48
N ASP A 455 47.65 46.09 -19.65
CA ASP A 455 49.05 45.71 -19.80
C ASP A 455 49.93 46.49 -18.80
N ARG A 456 50.97 45.86 -18.32
CA ARG A 456 52.38 46.38 -18.37
C ARG A 456 53.26 45.50 -17.48
N GLU A 457 54.27 45.10 -18.16
CA GLU A 457 55.65 44.71 -17.94
C GLU A 457 55.91 43.34 -17.37
#